data_84e251cfdfe054b9c0004406e62c6d6a
#
_entry.id   84e251cfdfe054b9c0004406e62c6d6a
#
_cell.length_a   1.000
_cell.length_b   1.000
_cell.length_c   1.000
_cell.angle_alpha   90.00
_cell.angle_beta   90.00
_cell.angle_gamma   90.00
#
_symmetry.space_group_name_H-M   'P 1'
#
loop_
_entity.id
_entity.type
_entity.pdbx_description
1 polymer ?
#
loop_
_entity_poly.entity_id
_entity_poly.type
_entity_poly.pdbx_seq_one_letter_code
_entity_poly.pdbx_strand_id
1 'polypeptide(L)'
;MENNDFRDREEIFSKVLRAGRRTYFFDVRSTKAGDYYLTLTESKKFTNDDGSFHYKKHKIYLYKEDFSEFSTILNEMTDYIISEKGEEVISDRHQKDFKKEDHNTDENITKSD
;
A
#
# COMPACT_ATOMS: atom_id res chain seq x y z
N MET A 1 5.64 24.19 -14.99
CA MET A 1 5.38 23.91 -14.53
C MET A 1 5.24 23.14 -14.47
N GLU A 2 5.63 22.65 -14.73
CA GLU A 2 5.30 21.89 -14.56
C GLU A 2 5.02 21.50 -13.77
N ASN A 3 5.33 21.40 -13.63
CA ASN A 3 4.84 21.14 -12.51
C ASN A 3 3.44 21.43 -12.34
N ASN A 4 2.84 22.18 -13.06
CA ASN A 4 1.48 22.49 -13.00
C ASN A 4 0.62 21.29 -13.05
N ASP A 5 1.00 20.33 -13.83
CA ASP A 5 0.24 19.11 -13.90
C ASP A 5 0.23 18.42 -12.60
N PHE A 6 1.30 18.49 -11.89
CA PHE A 6 1.33 17.96 -10.59
C PHE A 6 0.31 18.59 -9.73
N ARG A 7 0.22 19.88 -9.78
CA ARG A 7 -0.68 20.58 -8.91
C ARG A 7 -2.11 20.28 -9.22
N ASP A 8 -2.40 20.05 -10.50
CA ASP A 8 -3.73 19.69 -10.87
C ASP A 8 -4.12 18.37 -10.28
N ARG A 9 -3.14 17.58 -9.94
CA ARG A 9 -3.41 16.27 -9.37
C ARG A 9 -2.91 16.18 -7.95
N GLU A 10 -2.80 17.32 -7.31
CA GLU A 10 -2.40 17.32 -5.92
C GLU A 10 -3.34 16.51 -5.09
N GLU A 11 -2.81 16.04 -4.01
CA GLU A 11 -3.58 15.31 -3.05
C GLU A 11 -4.51 16.23 -2.34
N ILE A 12 -5.75 15.87 -2.32
CA ILE A 12 -6.75 16.63 -1.60
C ILE A 12 -6.84 16.15 -0.18
N PHE A 13 -6.66 14.85 0.00
CA PHE A 13 -6.71 14.23 1.30
C PHE A 13 -5.89 12.96 1.21
N SER A 14 -4.99 12.74 2.15
CA SER A 14 -4.07 11.61 2.07
C SER A 14 -3.90 10.98 3.42
N LYS A 15 -3.73 9.67 3.41
CA LYS A 15 -3.37 8.93 4.60
C LYS A 15 -2.31 7.92 4.25
N VAL A 16 -1.52 7.56 5.25
CA VAL A 16 -0.40 6.67 5.06
C VAL A 16 -0.49 5.57 6.08
N LEU A 17 -0.28 4.34 5.63
CA LEU A 17 -0.19 3.19 6.51
C LEU A 17 1.19 2.59 6.37
N ARG A 18 1.94 2.55 7.44
CA ARG A 18 3.28 1.98 7.42
C ARG A 18 3.22 0.58 8.02
N ALA A 19 3.79 -0.37 7.31
CA ALA A 19 3.69 -1.76 7.70
C ALA A 19 5.00 -2.47 7.38
N GLY A 20 5.99 -2.27 8.24
CA GLY A 20 7.29 -2.88 8.06
C GLY A 20 7.99 -2.27 6.86
N ARG A 21 8.35 -3.12 5.91
CA ARG A 21 9.04 -2.64 4.72
C ARG A 21 8.09 -2.05 3.70
N ARG A 22 6.80 -2.17 3.91
CA ARG A 22 5.81 -1.65 2.99
C ARG A 22 5.19 -0.40 3.57
N THR A 23 4.85 0.51 2.68
CA THR A 23 4.10 1.70 3.04
C THR A 23 2.98 1.82 2.02
N TYR A 24 1.78 2.06 2.51
CA TYR A 24 0.62 2.22 1.65
C TYR A 24 0.17 3.65 1.71
N PHE A 25 0.05 4.27 0.55
CA PHE A 25 -0.41 5.64 0.45
C PHE A 25 -1.82 5.64 -0.13
N PHE A 26 -2.72 6.34 0.55
CA PHE A 26 -4.10 6.46 0.13
C PHE A 26 -4.31 7.93 -0.19
N ASP A 27 -4.46 8.26 -1.46
CA ASP A 27 -4.52 9.65 -1.87
C ASP A 27 -5.79 9.94 -2.64
N VAL A 28 -6.51 10.96 -2.19
CA VAL A 28 -7.64 11.48 -2.95
C VAL A 28 -7.11 12.55 -3.87
N ARG A 29 -7.42 12.44 -5.14
CA ARG A 29 -6.94 13.35 -6.15
C ARG A 29 -8.10 13.86 -6.98
N SER A 30 -7.84 14.90 -7.74
CA SER A 30 -8.86 15.52 -8.56
C SER A 30 -8.46 15.48 -10.01
N THR A 31 -9.43 15.23 -10.89
CA THR A 31 -9.20 15.38 -12.32
C THR A 31 -9.32 16.86 -12.67
N LYS A 32 -9.00 17.20 -13.90
CA LYS A 32 -9.15 18.57 -14.35
C LYS A 32 -10.60 19.02 -14.32
N ALA A 33 -11.50 18.08 -14.49
CA ALA A 33 -12.92 18.40 -14.49
C ALA A 33 -13.47 18.54 -13.06
N GLY A 34 -12.64 18.27 -12.06
CA GLY A 34 -13.07 18.43 -10.68
C GLY A 34 -13.60 17.18 -10.04
N ASP A 35 -13.54 16.06 -10.72
CA ASP A 35 -13.99 14.81 -10.14
C ASP A 35 -12.90 14.23 -9.28
N TYR A 36 -13.28 13.61 -8.18
CA TYR A 36 -12.31 13.00 -7.27
C TYR A 36 -12.15 11.53 -7.58
N TYR A 37 -10.95 11.04 -7.37
CA TYR A 37 -10.67 9.62 -7.46
C TYR A 37 -9.63 9.27 -6.42
N LEU A 38 -9.44 7.99 -6.22
CA LEU A 38 -8.54 7.48 -5.19
C LEU A 38 -7.37 6.77 -5.83
N THR A 39 -6.17 6.99 -5.32
CA THR A 39 -5.04 6.14 -5.70
C THR A 39 -4.53 5.45 -4.45
N LEU A 40 -4.18 4.20 -4.63
CA LEU A 40 -3.52 3.40 -3.60
C LEU A 40 -2.16 3.04 -4.11
N THR A 41 -1.13 3.38 -3.36
CA THR A 41 0.23 3.09 -3.77
C THR A 41 0.89 2.23 -2.72
N GLU A 42 1.41 1.09 -3.14
CA GLU A 42 2.24 0.28 -2.27
C GLU A 42 3.68 0.58 -2.60
N SER A 43 4.47 0.91 -1.59
CA SER A 43 5.89 1.16 -1.76
C SER A 43 6.62 0.15 -0.88
N LYS A 44 7.50 -0.65 -1.48
CA LYS A 44 8.23 -1.65 -0.73
C LYS A 44 9.71 -1.40 -0.85
N LYS A 45 10.39 -1.46 0.30
CA LYS A 45 11.82 -1.23 0.37
C LYS A 45 12.57 -2.54 0.17
N PHE A 46 13.59 -2.50 -0.67
CA PHE A 46 14.45 -3.66 -0.92
C PHE A 46 15.88 -3.27 -0.61
N THR A 47 16.62 -4.19 -0.01
CA THR A 47 18.03 -3.95 0.28
C THR A 47 18.87 -4.64 -0.77
N ASN A 48 19.82 -3.91 -1.31
CA ASN A 48 20.73 -4.45 -2.31
C ASN A 48 21.93 -5.12 -1.65
N ASP A 49 22.66 -5.88 -2.41
CA ASP A 49 23.79 -6.62 -1.89
C ASP A 49 24.87 -5.70 -1.30
N ASP A 50 24.99 -4.52 -1.85
CA ASP A 50 26.04 -3.60 -1.41
C ASP A 50 25.63 -2.76 -0.21
N GLY A 51 24.47 -3.05 0.37
CA GLY A 51 24.01 -2.32 1.54
C GLY A 51 23.13 -1.13 1.23
N SER A 52 23.06 -0.71 0.00
CA SER A 52 22.14 0.35 -0.39
C SER A 52 20.75 -0.24 -0.50
N PHE A 53 19.77 0.60 -0.78
CA PHE A 53 18.42 0.09 -0.93
C PHE A 53 17.68 0.86 -2.01
N HIS A 54 16.58 0.30 -2.43
CA HIS A 54 15.73 0.93 -3.42
C HIS A 54 14.28 0.60 -3.08
N TYR A 55 13.36 1.29 -3.72
CA TYR A 55 11.94 1.09 -3.48
C TYR A 55 11.26 0.71 -4.78
N LYS A 56 10.30 -0.21 -4.66
CA LYS A 56 9.43 -0.52 -5.78
C LYS A 56 8.04 -0.09 -5.42
N LYS A 57 7.36 0.53 -6.35
CA LYS A 57 6.05 1.08 -6.11
C LYS A 57 5.05 0.54 -7.11
N HIS A 58 3.87 0.25 -6.62
CA HIS A 58 2.76 -0.17 -7.46
C HIS A 58 1.58 0.69 -7.09
N LYS A 59 0.89 1.19 -8.08
CA LYS A 59 -0.21 2.11 -7.83
C LYS A 59 -1.45 1.60 -8.55
N ILE A 60 -2.58 1.67 -7.88
CA ILE A 60 -3.84 1.39 -8.53
C ILE A 60 -4.72 2.61 -8.42
N TYR A 61 -5.57 2.77 -9.41
CA TYR A 61 -6.50 3.89 -9.49
C TYR A 61 -7.89 3.34 -9.30
N LEU A 62 -8.65 3.98 -8.40
CA LEU A 62 -10.01 3.57 -8.13
C LEU A 62 -10.93 4.75 -8.32
N TYR A 63 -12.01 4.51 -9.05
CA TYR A 63 -12.98 5.55 -9.34
C TYR A 63 -14.27 5.24 -8.61
N LYS A 64 -15.10 6.25 -8.41
CA LYS A 64 -16.22 6.11 -7.51
C LYS A 64 -17.19 5.01 -7.89
N GLU A 65 -17.27 4.69 -9.17
CA GLU A 65 -18.19 3.64 -9.61
C GLU A 65 -17.75 2.26 -9.10
N ASP A 66 -16.49 2.13 -8.67
CA ASP A 66 -15.98 0.86 -8.18
C ASP A 66 -15.87 0.79 -6.68
N PHE A 67 -16.05 1.91 -5.99
CA PHE A 67 -15.74 1.98 -4.56
C PHE A 67 -16.52 0.97 -3.75
N SER A 68 -17.81 0.89 -3.99
CA SER A 68 -18.67 0.08 -3.15
C SER A 68 -18.32 -1.40 -3.25
N GLU A 69 -18.16 -1.89 -4.46
CA GLU A 69 -17.84 -3.30 -4.64
C GLU A 69 -16.42 -3.61 -4.19
N PHE A 70 -15.50 -2.71 -4.47
CA PHE A 70 -14.12 -2.92 -4.05
C PHE A 70 -14.05 -3.04 -2.53
N SER A 71 -14.70 -2.12 -1.83
CA SER A 71 -14.72 -2.13 -0.37
C SER A 71 -15.36 -3.39 0.18
N THR A 72 -16.47 -3.78 -0.41
CA THR A 72 -17.19 -4.96 0.05
C THR A 72 -16.33 -6.21 -0.09
N ILE A 73 -15.72 -6.36 -1.25
CA ILE A 73 -14.92 -7.56 -1.49
C ILE A 73 -13.67 -7.55 -0.60
N LEU A 74 -13.05 -6.39 -0.46
CA LEU A 74 -11.88 -6.31 0.42
C LEU A 74 -12.25 -6.72 1.83
N ASN A 75 -13.36 -6.23 2.34
CA ASN A 75 -13.81 -6.59 3.68
C ASN A 75 -14.12 -8.07 3.78
N GLU A 76 -14.77 -8.64 2.78
CA GLU A 76 -15.07 -10.06 2.79
C GLU A 76 -13.80 -10.89 2.87
N MET A 77 -12.81 -10.53 2.09
CA MET A 77 -11.60 -11.32 2.04
C MET A 77 -10.81 -11.21 3.33
N THR A 78 -10.70 -10.01 3.86
CA THR A 78 -9.97 -9.83 5.11
C THR A 78 -10.71 -10.49 6.26
N ASP A 79 -12.03 -10.39 6.29
CA ASP A 79 -12.82 -11.04 7.33
C ASP A 79 -12.68 -12.55 7.25
N TYR A 80 -12.65 -13.09 6.05
CA TYR A 80 -12.49 -14.52 5.88
C TYR A 80 -11.16 -14.97 6.49
N ILE A 81 -10.10 -14.25 6.18
CA ILE A 81 -8.78 -14.62 6.68
C ILE A 81 -8.75 -14.56 8.20
N ILE A 82 -9.30 -13.49 8.77
CA ILE A 82 -9.30 -13.33 10.21
C ILE A 82 -10.10 -14.45 10.87
N SER A 83 -11.24 -14.79 10.29
CA SER A 83 -12.08 -15.82 10.93
C SER A 83 -11.45 -17.19 10.83
N GLU A 84 -10.68 -17.46 9.77
CA GLU A 84 -10.07 -18.78 9.60
C GLU A 84 -8.74 -18.90 10.32
N LYS A 85 -7.97 -17.83 10.39
CA LYS A 85 -6.61 -17.90 10.91
C LYS A 85 -6.38 -17.04 12.14
N GLY A 86 -7.36 -16.23 12.52
CA GLY A 86 -7.19 -15.34 13.64
C GLY A 86 -6.41 -14.10 13.22
N GLU A 87 -6.13 -13.26 14.19
CA GLU A 87 -5.51 -11.98 13.91
C GLU A 87 -4.00 -12.01 14.02
N GLU A 88 -3.44 -13.17 14.26
CA GLU A 88 -2.01 -13.28 14.43
C GLU A 88 -1.29 -12.99 13.13
N VAL A 89 -0.07 -12.51 13.31
CA VAL A 89 0.78 -12.24 12.17
C VAL A 89 1.12 -13.54 11.49
N ILE A 90 1.30 -13.49 10.19
CA ILE A 90 1.39 -14.65 9.34
C ILE A 90 2.49 -15.61 9.72
N SER A 91 3.68 -15.11 9.99
CA SER A 91 4.77 -16.01 10.28
C SER A 91 5.83 -15.26 11.06
N ASP A 92 6.67 -16.02 11.75
CA ASP A 92 7.75 -15.42 12.50
C ASP A 92 8.69 -14.65 11.60
N ARG A 93 8.95 -15.19 10.44
CA ARG A 93 9.83 -14.51 9.51
C ARG A 93 9.26 -13.19 9.06
N HIS A 94 7.99 -13.18 8.81
CA HIS A 94 7.32 -11.96 8.40
C HIS A 94 7.35 -10.94 9.53
N GLN A 95 7.15 -11.40 10.74
CA GLN A 95 7.20 -10.53 11.90
C GLN A 95 8.56 -9.90 12.07
N LYS A 96 9.59 -10.67 11.81
CA LYS A 96 10.93 -10.15 11.94
C LYS A 96 11.19 -9.02 10.96
N ASP A 97 10.67 -9.14 9.78
CA ASP A 97 10.80 -8.08 8.82
C ASP A 97 10.18 -6.80 9.35
N PHE A 98 9.03 -6.92 9.94
CA PHE A 98 8.34 -5.75 10.49
C PHE A 98 9.13 -5.13 11.61
N LYS A 99 9.60 -5.94 12.49
CA LYS A 99 10.25 -5.41 13.67
C LYS A 99 11.57 -4.75 13.39
N LYS A 100 12.25 -5.31 12.48
CA LYS A 100 13.54 -4.76 12.17
C LYS A 100 13.48 -3.51 11.40
N GLU A 101 12.54 -3.22 11.05
CA GLU A 101 12.43 -2.15 10.40
C GLU A 101 12.65 -1.17 10.65
N ASP A 102 12.72 -2.05 11.02
CA ASP A 102 13.21 -1.72 11.16
C ASP A 102 14.01 -2.32 10.70
N HIS A 103 14.06 -3.42 10.08
CA HIS A 103 14.74 -4.19 9.67
C HIS A 103 14.43 -5.07 8.83
N ASN A 104 14.33 -5.87 8.24
CA ASN A 104 14.19 -6.62 7.48
C ASN A 104 13.84 -7.48 6.86
N THR A 105 13.58 -8.30 6.19
CA THR A 105 13.18 -9.02 5.47
C THR A 105 12.60 -9.60 4.84
N ASP A 106 12.23 -10.26 3.93
CA ASP A 106 11.50 -10.82 3.45
C ASP A 106 11.24 -11.56 2.94
N GLU A 107 11.22 -11.95 2.52
CA GLU A 107 10.86 -12.37 2.11
C GLU A 107 10.19 -12.64 1.93
N ASN A 108 10.04 -12.68 1.69
CA ASN A 108 9.29 -12.75 1.56
C ASN A 108 8.57 -12.88 1.47
N ILE A 109 8.42 -13.05 1.23
CA ILE A 109 7.66 -13.04 1.16
C ILE A 109 6.97 -13.45 0.96
N THR A 110 6.86 -13.83 0.74
CA THR A 110 6.18 -13.93 0.66
C THR A 110 5.45 -14.23 0.53
N LYS A 111 5.31 -14.78 0.26
CA LYS A 111 4.65 -14.82 0.22
C LYS A 111 4.02 -14.62 -0.06
N SER A 112 4.15 -14.72 -0.26
CA SER A 112 3.73 -14.21 -0.31
C SER A 112 3.43 -13.95 -0.34
N ASP A 113 3.75 -14.13 -0.56
CA ASP A 113 3.66 -13.60 -0.61
C ASP A 113 3.68 -13.37 -0.70
#